data_e1d217de880d3ac9dab31316e35132ee
#
_entry.id   e1d217de880d3ac9dab31316e35132ee
#
_cell.length_a   1.000
_cell.length_b   1.000
_cell.length_c   1.000
_cell.angle_alpha   90.00
_cell.angle_beta   90.00
_cell.angle_gamma   90.00
#
_symmetry.space_group_name_H-M   'P 1'
#
loop_
_entity.id
_entity.type
_entity.pdbx_description
1 polymer ?
#
loop_
_entity_poly.entity_id
_entity_poly.type
_entity_poly.pdbx_seq_one_letter_code
_entity_poly.pdbx_strand_id
1 'polypeptide(L)'
;MSMGFRLSEYISPDGTEDLLFVFLQRKGNPHDIVFAPGTGPRLHHAAFGIPESYHFFYVCDLAANMGFAANIEYGPGRHGPGHALFVYMRDPDGHRIELFNTHYQVMDIENEPMRWDASQSMKRRWQLPARQQWFAEASRFAGVELREPARKGDPLSLEKFVAAGMR
;
A
#
# COMPACT_ATOMS: atom_id res chain seq x y z
N MET A 1 -17.24 18.28 -6.32
CA MET A 1 -17.36 18.33 -4.85
C MET A 1 -16.07 17.79 -4.26
N SER A 2 -15.43 18.53 -3.39
CA SER A 2 -14.28 18.02 -2.61
C SER A 2 -14.84 17.13 -1.49
N MET A 3 -14.33 15.89 -1.40
CA MET A 3 -14.65 14.98 -0.28
C MET A 3 -13.86 15.31 1.01
N GLY A 4 -13.10 16.41 1.02
CA GLY A 4 -12.31 16.86 2.15
C GLY A 4 -11.02 16.08 2.39
N PHE A 5 -10.54 15.31 1.40
CA PHE A 5 -9.23 14.67 1.45
C PHE A 5 -8.13 15.64 1.03
N ARG A 6 -6.96 15.46 1.60
CA ARG A 6 -5.73 16.17 1.28
C ARG A 6 -4.63 15.19 0.95
N LEU A 7 -3.68 15.62 0.13
CA LEU A 7 -2.47 14.88 -0.14
C LEU A 7 -1.57 14.93 1.11
N SER A 8 -1.16 13.78 1.60
CA SER A 8 -0.21 13.66 2.73
C SER A 8 1.18 13.27 2.27
N GLU A 9 1.23 12.27 1.39
CA GLU A 9 2.46 11.75 0.81
C GLU A 9 2.22 11.38 -0.65
N TYR A 10 3.31 11.30 -1.42
CA TYR A 10 3.26 10.75 -2.77
C TYR A 10 4.59 10.11 -3.14
N ILE A 11 4.53 9.18 -4.08
CA ILE A 11 5.71 8.56 -4.66
C ILE A 11 5.82 9.00 -6.10
N SER A 12 7.02 9.46 -6.50
CA SER A 12 7.36 9.82 -7.87
C SER A 12 8.55 8.99 -8.36
N PRO A 13 8.66 8.74 -9.67
CA PRO A 13 9.90 8.24 -10.23
C PRO A 13 11.04 9.21 -9.91
N ASP A 14 12.21 8.65 -9.67
CA ASP A 14 13.39 9.44 -9.34
C ASP A 14 13.65 10.51 -10.42
N GLY A 15 13.82 11.76 -9.97
CA GLY A 15 14.10 12.89 -10.85
C GLY A 15 12.92 13.39 -11.70
N THR A 16 11.68 12.98 -11.42
CA THR A 16 10.48 13.47 -12.10
C THR A 16 9.43 14.00 -11.13
N GLU A 17 8.43 14.72 -11.64
CA GLU A 17 7.24 15.17 -10.89
C GLU A 17 6.00 14.31 -11.17
N ASP A 18 6.15 13.21 -11.91
CA ASP A 18 5.06 12.31 -12.18
C ASP A 18 4.61 11.57 -10.92
N LEU A 19 3.30 11.43 -10.73
CA LEU A 19 2.74 10.75 -9.58
C LEU A 19 2.57 9.26 -9.87
N LEU A 20 3.22 8.39 -9.09
CA LEU A 20 3.01 6.95 -9.09
C LEU A 20 1.98 6.53 -8.04
N PHE A 21 2.20 6.90 -6.79
CA PHE A 21 1.26 6.66 -5.71
C PHE A 21 0.90 7.98 -5.05
N VAL A 22 -0.35 8.11 -4.68
CA VAL A 22 -0.84 9.25 -3.91
C VAL A 22 -1.54 8.73 -2.65
N PHE A 23 -1.14 9.29 -1.52
CA PHE A 23 -1.68 8.97 -0.22
C PHE A 23 -2.49 10.14 0.26
N LEU A 24 -3.74 9.90 0.56
CA LEU A 24 -4.68 10.94 0.95
C LEU A 24 -5.08 10.77 2.40
N GLN A 25 -5.16 11.89 3.10
CA GLN A 25 -5.58 11.96 4.50
C GLN A 25 -6.84 12.79 4.65
N ARG A 26 -7.58 12.52 5.72
CA ARG A 26 -8.72 13.34 6.15
C ARG A 26 -8.76 13.58 7.67
N LYS A 27 -8.18 12.67 8.46
CA LYS A 27 -8.33 12.63 9.93
C LYS A 27 -6.99 12.58 10.68
N GLY A 28 -5.91 13.07 10.11
CA GLY A 28 -4.59 13.04 10.75
C GLY A 28 -3.80 11.76 10.52
N ASN A 29 -4.40 10.65 10.12
CA ASN A 29 -3.64 9.51 9.57
C ASN A 29 -3.11 9.90 8.19
N PRO A 30 -1.88 9.58 7.84
CA PRO A 30 -1.35 9.94 6.52
C PRO A 30 -2.00 9.16 5.37
N HIS A 31 -2.59 8.00 5.64
CA HIS A 31 -3.13 7.09 4.64
C HIS A 31 -4.57 6.67 4.97
N ASP A 32 -5.57 7.51 4.64
CA ASP A 32 -6.97 7.08 4.68
C ASP A 32 -7.39 6.42 3.35
N ILE A 33 -6.87 6.93 2.20
CA ILE A 33 -7.05 6.36 0.87
C ILE A 33 -5.74 6.46 0.11
N VAL A 34 -5.41 5.39 -0.62
CA VAL A 34 -4.22 5.34 -1.48
C VAL A 34 -4.63 4.99 -2.90
N PHE A 35 -4.12 5.74 -3.87
CA PHE A 35 -4.25 5.41 -5.28
C PHE A 35 -2.90 4.99 -5.85
N ALA A 36 -2.92 3.90 -6.61
CA ALA A 36 -1.76 3.36 -7.31
C ALA A 36 -2.08 3.22 -8.81
N PRO A 37 -1.07 3.27 -9.69
CA PRO A 37 -1.27 3.07 -11.12
C PRO A 37 -1.67 1.62 -11.42
N GLY A 38 -2.40 1.43 -12.49
CA GLY A 38 -2.79 0.10 -12.97
C GLY A 38 -4.13 0.09 -13.68
N THR A 39 -4.46 -1.04 -14.28
CA THR A 39 -5.78 -1.31 -14.82
C THR A 39 -6.81 -1.30 -13.69
N GLY A 40 -7.81 -0.45 -13.77
CA GLY A 40 -8.77 -0.26 -12.67
C GLY A 40 -10.16 0.18 -13.14
N PRO A 41 -11.06 0.48 -12.19
CA PRO A 41 -10.82 0.49 -10.74
C PRO A 41 -10.82 -0.91 -10.13
N ARG A 42 -9.93 -1.13 -9.16
CA ARG A 42 -9.81 -2.36 -8.38
C ARG A 42 -9.48 -2.01 -6.91
N LEU A 43 -9.86 -2.87 -5.98
CA LEU A 43 -9.48 -2.75 -4.59
C LEU A 43 -8.26 -3.63 -4.31
N HIS A 44 -7.12 -3.01 -4.01
CA HIS A 44 -5.91 -3.75 -3.66
C HIS A 44 -6.03 -4.40 -2.27
N HIS A 45 -6.41 -3.63 -1.27
CA HIS A 45 -6.66 -4.10 0.10
C HIS A 45 -7.54 -3.13 0.87
N ALA A 46 -8.09 -3.63 1.98
CA ALA A 46 -8.62 -2.83 3.08
C ALA A 46 -7.68 -2.97 4.29
N ALA A 47 -7.38 -1.85 4.97
CA ALA A 47 -6.44 -1.83 6.08
C ALA A 47 -7.14 -1.60 7.42
N PHE A 48 -6.71 -2.34 8.45
CA PHE A 48 -7.24 -2.29 9.81
C PHE A 48 -6.12 -2.01 10.81
N GLY A 49 -6.33 -0.99 11.63
CA GLY A 49 -5.39 -0.63 12.68
C GLY A 49 -5.42 -1.63 13.84
N ILE A 50 -4.25 -2.07 14.28
CA ILE A 50 -4.09 -2.89 15.49
C ILE A 50 -3.27 -2.13 16.54
N PRO A 51 -3.58 -2.26 17.85
CA PRO A 51 -3.01 -1.39 18.86
C PRO A 51 -1.53 -1.67 19.15
N GLU A 52 -1.10 -2.94 19.10
CA GLU A 52 0.22 -3.35 19.60
C GLU A 52 1.04 -4.12 18.56
N SER A 53 2.33 -3.87 18.51
CA SER A 53 3.21 -4.48 17.51
C SER A 53 3.29 -6.01 17.62
N TYR A 54 3.20 -6.57 18.83
CA TYR A 54 3.27 -8.01 19.01
C TYR A 54 2.07 -8.75 18.39
N HIS A 55 0.96 -8.05 18.18
CA HIS A 55 -0.23 -8.64 17.52
C HIS A 55 0.04 -9.11 16.10
N PHE A 56 1.05 -8.55 15.41
CA PHE A 56 1.44 -9.06 14.09
C PHE A 56 1.92 -10.51 14.16
N PHE A 57 2.75 -10.82 15.15
CA PHE A 57 3.22 -12.20 15.37
C PHE A 57 2.09 -13.10 15.85
N TYR A 58 1.31 -12.61 16.80
CA TYR A 58 0.14 -13.36 17.30
C TYR A 58 -0.83 -13.75 16.19
N VAL A 59 -1.14 -12.84 15.27
CA VAL A 59 -2.03 -13.12 14.13
C VAL A 59 -1.39 -14.15 13.19
N CYS A 60 -0.09 -14.07 12.95
CA CYS A 60 0.62 -15.05 12.14
C CYS A 60 0.60 -16.44 12.80
N ASP A 61 0.83 -16.53 14.10
CA ASP A 61 0.75 -17.77 14.85
C ASP A 61 -0.67 -18.35 14.83
N LEU A 62 -1.68 -17.50 15.03
CA LEU A 62 -3.08 -17.90 14.96
C LEU A 62 -3.44 -18.43 13.57
N ALA A 63 -3.06 -17.73 12.51
CA ALA A 63 -3.28 -18.17 11.13
C ALA A 63 -2.62 -19.53 10.87
N ALA A 64 -1.39 -19.72 11.32
CA ALA A 64 -0.67 -20.98 11.18
C ALA A 64 -1.37 -22.14 11.93
N ASN A 65 -1.76 -21.91 13.18
CA ASN A 65 -2.45 -22.90 14.01
C ASN A 65 -3.82 -23.30 13.45
N MET A 66 -4.48 -22.38 12.76
CA MET A 66 -5.77 -22.63 12.10
C MET A 66 -5.63 -23.23 10.68
N GLY A 67 -4.41 -23.46 10.19
CA GLY A 67 -4.16 -24.00 8.85
C GLY A 67 -4.14 -22.94 7.74
N PHE A 68 -4.10 -21.65 8.08
CA PHE A 68 -4.11 -20.52 7.14
C PHE A 68 -2.74 -19.86 6.97
N ALA A 69 -1.64 -20.54 7.29
CA ALA A 69 -0.29 -19.97 7.12
C ALA A 69 -0.03 -19.49 5.68
N ALA A 70 -0.55 -20.21 4.69
CA ALA A 70 -0.40 -19.85 3.27
C ALA A 70 -1.16 -18.55 2.89
N ASN A 71 -2.10 -18.11 3.70
CA ASN A 71 -2.85 -16.86 3.49
C ASN A 71 -2.06 -15.63 3.94
N ILE A 72 -0.96 -15.79 4.69
CA ILE A 72 -0.04 -14.70 4.98
C ILE A 72 0.73 -14.40 3.70
N GLU A 73 0.43 -13.26 3.08
CA GLU A 73 0.93 -12.94 1.74
C GLU A 73 2.21 -12.11 1.77
N TYR A 74 2.30 -11.14 2.70
CA TYR A 74 3.45 -10.26 2.81
C TYR A 74 3.58 -9.65 4.22
N GLY A 75 4.76 -9.66 4.75
CA GLY A 75 5.07 -9.18 6.11
C GLY A 75 5.19 -10.33 7.12
N PRO A 76 5.29 -10.03 8.43
CA PRO A 76 5.38 -8.68 9.00
C PRO A 76 6.54 -7.85 8.45
N GLY A 77 6.33 -6.54 8.34
CA GLY A 77 7.32 -5.63 7.78
C GLY A 77 7.08 -4.17 8.16
N ARG A 78 7.92 -3.29 7.61
CA ARG A 78 7.79 -1.84 7.81
C ARG A 78 7.82 -1.12 6.47
N HIS A 79 6.81 -0.31 6.22
CA HIS A 79 6.75 0.57 5.06
C HIS A 79 7.77 1.71 5.12
N GLY A 80 8.16 2.24 3.97
CA GLY A 80 8.80 3.55 3.85
C GLY A 80 7.77 4.64 4.10
N PRO A 81 6.82 4.87 3.15
CA PRO A 81 5.70 5.79 3.36
C PRO A 81 4.89 5.42 4.59
N GLY A 82 4.45 6.43 5.35
CA GLY A 82 3.69 6.25 6.58
C GLY A 82 4.44 5.62 7.75
N HIS A 83 5.57 4.98 7.51
CA HIS A 83 6.39 4.25 8.51
C HIS A 83 5.62 3.17 9.29
N ALA A 84 4.50 2.70 8.77
CA ALA A 84 3.68 1.70 9.43
C ALA A 84 4.36 0.32 9.50
N LEU A 85 4.17 -0.38 10.60
CA LEU A 85 4.30 -1.83 10.63
C LEU A 85 3.09 -2.43 9.92
N PHE A 86 3.27 -3.55 9.23
CA PHE A 86 2.21 -4.18 8.45
C PHE A 86 2.33 -5.69 8.38
N VAL A 87 1.21 -6.34 8.13
CA VAL A 87 1.10 -7.70 7.57
C VAL A 87 -0.10 -7.75 6.64
N TYR A 88 0.09 -8.33 5.46
CA TYR A 88 -0.98 -8.59 4.49
C TYR A 88 -1.39 -10.04 4.51
N MET A 89 -2.69 -10.27 4.50
CA MET A 89 -3.29 -11.60 4.49
C MET A 89 -4.43 -11.66 3.49
N ARG A 90 -4.78 -12.89 3.05
CA ARG A 90 -6.01 -13.15 2.31
C ARG A 90 -7.09 -13.62 3.27
N ASP A 91 -8.26 -13.00 3.18
CA ASP A 91 -9.46 -13.50 3.84
C ASP A 91 -9.99 -14.78 3.17
N PRO A 92 -10.99 -15.46 3.73
CA PRO A 92 -11.55 -16.68 3.13
C PRO A 92 -12.14 -16.49 1.73
N ASP A 93 -12.56 -15.27 1.38
CA ASP A 93 -13.10 -14.95 0.06
C ASP A 93 -11.99 -14.56 -0.94
N GLY A 94 -10.72 -14.54 -0.50
CA GLY A 94 -9.56 -14.22 -1.29
C GLY A 94 -9.27 -12.72 -1.40
N HIS A 95 -9.97 -11.87 -0.68
CA HIS A 95 -9.67 -10.44 -0.63
C HIS A 95 -8.47 -10.17 0.25
N ARG A 96 -7.69 -9.16 -0.11
CA ARG A 96 -6.52 -8.78 0.68
C ARG A 96 -6.92 -7.83 1.79
N ILE A 97 -6.49 -8.16 3.00
CA ILE A 97 -6.54 -7.28 4.16
C ILE A 97 -5.12 -6.93 4.60
N GLU A 98 -4.95 -5.74 5.15
CA GLU A 98 -3.76 -5.31 5.83
C GLU A 98 -4.07 -5.09 7.30
N LEU A 99 -3.24 -5.63 8.18
CA LEU A 99 -3.17 -5.19 9.56
C LEU A 99 -1.99 -4.25 9.70
N PHE A 100 -2.19 -3.08 10.30
CA PHE A 100 -1.14 -2.08 10.44
C PHE A 100 -1.15 -1.42 11.81
N ASN A 101 -0.01 -0.83 12.20
CA ASN A 101 0.05 0.12 13.30
C ASN A 101 1.18 1.13 13.13
N THR A 102 1.24 2.10 14.03
CA THR A 102 2.33 3.09 14.13
C THR A 102 2.52 4.02 12.93
N HIS A 103 1.45 4.37 12.20
CA HIS A 103 1.51 5.55 11.34
C HIS A 103 1.90 6.78 12.16
N TYR A 104 2.72 7.68 11.58
CA TYR A 104 2.85 9.01 12.15
C TYR A 104 1.52 9.76 12.03
N GLN A 105 1.37 10.86 12.77
CA GLN A 105 0.17 11.68 12.71
C GLN A 105 0.48 13.02 12.04
N VAL A 106 -0.37 13.43 11.10
CA VAL A 106 -0.33 14.76 10.50
C VAL A 106 -1.10 15.70 11.42
N MET A 107 -0.39 16.47 12.22
CA MET A 107 -0.98 17.39 13.21
C MET A 107 -1.29 18.75 12.61
N ASP A 108 -0.52 19.18 11.63
CA ASP A 108 -0.71 20.44 10.92
C ASP A 108 -1.36 20.20 9.57
N ILE A 109 -2.50 20.82 9.38
CA ILE A 109 -3.26 20.70 8.14
C ILE A 109 -2.61 21.44 6.95
N GLU A 110 -1.75 22.41 7.23
CA GLU A 110 -0.98 23.15 6.23
C GLU A 110 0.37 22.49 5.91
N ASN A 111 0.62 21.29 6.48
CA ASN A 111 1.85 20.56 6.23
C ASN A 111 2.00 20.21 4.75
N GLU A 112 3.15 20.51 4.18
CA GLU A 112 3.45 20.16 2.79
C GLU A 112 3.50 18.64 2.61
N PRO A 113 2.95 18.10 1.51
CA PRO A 113 2.97 16.67 1.25
C PRO A 113 4.40 16.14 1.16
N MET A 114 4.64 15.01 1.82
CA MET A 114 5.96 14.37 1.79
C MET A 114 6.18 13.64 0.46
N ARG A 115 7.22 14.03 -0.26
CA ARG A 115 7.66 13.34 -1.47
C ARG A 115 8.56 12.14 -1.13
N TRP A 116 8.33 11.04 -1.81
CA TRP A 116 9.22 9.88 -1.84
C TRP A 116 9.70 9.63 -3.26
N ASP A 117 10.99 9.49 -3.44
CA ASP A 117 11.52 8.92 -4.67
C ASP A 117 11.22 7.42 -4.71
N ALA A 118 10.88 6.87 -5.88
CA ALA A 118 10.50 5.47 -6.04
C ALA A 118 11.58 4.53 -5.48
N SER A 119 12.86 4.81 -5.75
CA SER A 119 13.98 4.04 -5.23
C SER A 119 14.06 4.03 -3.69
N GLN A 120 13.64 5.10 -3.04
CA GLN A 120 13.64 5.20 -1.57
C GLN A 120 12.41 4.54 -0.95
N SER A 121 11.23 4.74 -1.56
CA SER A 121 9.97 4.19 -1.07
C SER A 121 9.96 2.66 -1.09
N MET A 122 10.56 2.07 -2.13
CA MET A 122 10.68 0.63 -2.32
C MET A 122 11.86 0.00 -1.59
N LYS A 123 12.75 0.81 -1.02
CA LYS A 123 13.90 0.31 -0.28
C LYS A 123 13.45 -0.54 0.91
N ARG A 124 13.83 -1.80 0.87
CA ARG A 124 13.53 -2.73 1.96
C ARG A 124 14.13 -2.23 3.27
N ARG A 125 13.33 -2.28 4.32
CA ARG A 125 13.82 -1.97 5.66
C ARG A 125 14.49 -3.19 6.27
N TRP A 126 13.72 -4.22 6.60
CA TRP A 126 14.22 -5.46 7.19
C TRP A 126 13.35 -6.68 6.87
N GLN A 127 12.23 -6.48 6.13
CA GLN A 127 11.33 -7.55 5.72
C GLN A 127 11.78 -8.25 4.45
N LEU A 128 11.22 -9.43 4.20
CA LEU A 128 11.35 -10.11 2.91
C LEU A 128 10.66 -9.30 1.79
N PRO A 129 11.09 -9.43 0.53
CA PRO A 129 10.42 -8.77 -0.59
C PRO A 129 9.00 -9.32 -0.79
N ALA A 130 8.08 -8.44 -1.19
CA ALA A 130 6.77 -8.87 -1.65
C ALA A 130 6.88 -9.75 -2.89
N ARG A 131 6.00 -10.74 -3.00
CA ARG A 131 5.88 -11.55 -4.22
C ARG A 131 5.26 -10.70 -5.33
N GLN A 132 5.55 -11.03 -6.58
CA GLN A 132 5.01 -10.31 -7.74
C GLN A 132 3.47 -10.25 -7.73
N GLN A 133 2.81 -11.32 -7.31
CA GLN A 133 1.35 -11.38 -7.20
C GLN A 133 0.78 -10.31 -6.26
N TRP A 134 1.51 -9.95 -5.21
CA TRP A 134 1.09 -8.88 -4.30
C TRP A 134 0.89 -7.55 -5.03
N PHE A 135 1.73 -7.23 -6.00
CA PHE A 135 1.60 -6.01 -6.80
C PHE A 135 0.54 -6.12 -7.91
N ALA A 136 0.39 -7.30 -8.51
CA ALA A 136 -0.42 -7.48 -9.70
C ALA A 136 -1.90 -7.78 -9.39
N GLU A 137 -2.18 -8.43 -8.27
CA GLU A 137 -3.51 -8.90 -7.92
C GLU A 137 -4.29 -7.89 -7.08
N ALA A 138 -5.54 -7.66 -7.46
CA ALA A 138 -6.48 -6.82 -6.73
C ALA A 138 -7.92 -7.28 -7.01
N SER A 139 -8.80 -7.10 -6.05
CA SER A 139 -10.22 -7.46 -6.16
C SER A 139 -10.94 -6.56 -7.16
N ARG A 140 -11.81 -7.15 -7.97
CA ARG A 140 -12.68 -6.43 -8.90
C ARG A 140 -13.97 -6.01 -8.21
N PHE A 141 -14.49 -4.86 -8.58
CA PHE A 141 -15.83 -4.46 -8.18
C PHE A 141 -16.86 -5.11 -9.12
N ALA A 142 -17.90 -5.70 -8.54
CA ALA A 142 -18.98 -6.34 -9.30
C ALA A 142 -19.67 -5.29 -10.23
N GLY A 143 -19.84 -5.67 -11.49
CA GLY A 143 -20.50 -4.79 -12.49
C GLY A 143 -19.70 -3.58 -12.93
N VAL A 144 -18.42 -3.47 -12.55
CA VAL A 144 -17.56 -2.36 -12.98
C VAL A 144 -16.54 -2.84 -14.00
N GLU A 145 -16.52 -2.17 -15.15
CA GLU A 145 -15.53 -2.44 -16.20
C GLU A 145 -14.15 -1.91 -15.80
N LEU A 146 -13.14 -2.72 -16.10
CA LEU A 146 -11.76 -2.29 -15.95
C LEU A 146 -11.35 -1.40 -17.12
N ARG A 147 -10.58 -0.37 -16.82
CA ARG A 147 -10.03 0.57 -17.80
C ARG A 147 -8.53 0.67 -17.62
N GLU A 148 -7.82 0.76 -18.72
CA GLU A 148 -6.41 1.09 -18.70
C GLU A 148 -6.20 2.55 -18.27
N PRO A 149 -5.07 2.89 -17.63
CA PRO A 149 -4.76 4.26 -17.24
C PRO A 149 -4.81 5.19 -18.44
N ALA A 150 -5.48 6.34 -18.30
CA ALA A 150 -5.71 7.30 -19.40
C ALA A 150 -4.45 8.09 -19.82
N ARG A 151 -3.28 7.80 -19.32
CA ARG A 151 -2.06 8.54 -19.64
C ARG A 151 -1.47 8.16 -20.99
N LYS A 152 -1.30 9.17 -21.86
CA LYS A 152 -0.41 9.10 -23.03
C LYS A 152 1.04 9.15 -22.52
N GLY A 153 1.77 8.09 -22.71
CA GLY A 153 3.17 7.95 -22.32
C GLY A 153 3.41 6.56 -21.80
N ASP A 154 4.65 6.10 -21.86
CA ASP A 154 5.00 4.79 -21.30
C ASP A 154 4.79 4.84 -19.78
N PRO A 155 3.66 4.35 -19.27
CA PRO A 155 3.46 4.37 -17.83
C PRO A 155 4.62 3.59 -17.25
N LEU A 156 5.25 4.09 -16.21
CA LEU A 156 6.13 3.25 -15.40
C LEU A 156 5.32 2.01 -15.07
N SER A 157 5.60 0.95 -15.83
CA SER A 157 4.87 -0.27 -15.62
C SER A 157 5.13 -0.70 -14.19
N LEU A 158 4.11 -1.25 -13.54
CA LEU A 158 4.27 -1.84 -12.21
C LEU A 158 5.50 -2.76 -12.17
N GLU A 159 5.83 -3.43 -13.29
CA GLU A 159 7.02 -4.24 -13.48
C GLU A 159 8.33 -3.45 -13.35
N LYS A 160 8.42 -2.27 -13.97
CA LYS A 160 9.60 -1.39 -13.85
C LYS A 160 9.75 -0.86 -12.43
N PHE A 161 8.63 -0.51 -11.77
CA PHE A 161 8.61 -0.06 -10.39
C PHE A 161 9.07 -1.18 -9.44
N VAL A 162 8.54 -2.39 -9.60
CA VAL A 162 8.94 -3.57 -8.81
C VAL A 162 10.40 -3.91 -9.06
N ALA A 163 10.87 -3.89 -10.31
CA ALA A 163 12.25 -4.15 -10.66
C ALA A 163 13.24 -3.13 -10.05
N ALA A 164 12.83 -1.86 -9.93
CA ALA A 164 13.64 -0.83 -9.28
C ALA A 164 13.79 -1.06 -7.76
N GLY A 165 12.77 -1.63 -7.11
CA GLY A 165 12.80 -1.94 -5.67
C GLY A 165 13.48 -3.26 -5.27
N MET A 166 13.82 -4.10 -6.24
CA MET A 166 14.43 -5.42 -6.01
C MET A 166 15.97 -5.42 -6.10
N ARG A 167 16.61 -4.27 -6.30
CA ARG A 167 18.09 -4.15 -6.35
C ARG A 167 18.69 -3.69 -5.04
#